data_7db29652ac389c04a8ec09a75270d7db
#
_entry.id   7db29652ac389c04a8ec09a75270d7db
#
_cell.length_a   1.000
_cell.length_b   1.000
_cell.length_c   1.000
_cell.angle_alpha   90.00
_cell.angle_beta   90.00
_cell.angle_gamma   90.00
#
_symmetry.space_group_name_H-M   'P 1'
#
loop_
_entity.id
_entity.type
_entity.pdbx_description
1 polymer ?
#
loop_
_entity_poly.entity_id
_entity_poly.type
_entity_poly.pdbx_seq_one_letter_code
_entity_poly.pdbx_strand_id
1 'polypeptide(L)'
;LRRILHHLDLLVEKIRRFGQGLQDPEDTAHYDYSLRTDEIGQLHVSFDEMKSNVKTLRDKNYEKQLLLRDTNIKMLQQQINPHFLYNTLDTINWMAQKYGADDISTMVRSLGNLFRAAVNSKEDLIPLKMELDVLKDYIRIQQIRFGDRLDFQLHVPDDISHIYVPTLCIQP
;
A
#
# COMPACT_ATOMS: atom_id res chain seq x y z
N LEU A 1 -4.92 48.82 28.54
CA LEU A 1 -6.13 48.03 28.18
C LEU A 1 -6.15 47.68 26.70
N ARG A 2 -5.97 48.62 25.75
CA ARG A 2 -6.00 48.37 24.29
C ARG A 2 -4.94 47.34 23.79
N ARG A 3 -3.71 47.36 24.36
CA ARG A 3 -2.66 46.38 24.03
C ARG A 3 -3.00 44.96 24.49
N ILE A 4 -3.59 44.84 25.68
CA ILE A 4 -4.00 43.54 26.24
C ILE A 4 -5.06 42.88 25.35
N LEU A 5 -6.10 43.65 25.00
CA LEU A 5 -7.18 43.20 24.12
C LEU A 5 -6.66 42.72 22.76
N HIS A 6 -5.71 43.44 22.17
CA HIS A 6 -5.12 43.04 20.87
C HIS A 6 -4.43 41.66 20.92
N HIS A 7 -3.66 41.36 21.97
CA HIS A 7 -2.99 40.04 22.10
C HIS A 7 -3.99 38.94 22.39
N LEU A 8 -5.09 39.21 23.09
CA LEU A 8 -6.16 38.24 23.28
C LEU A 8 -6.91 37.96 21.97
N ASP A 9 -7.19 38.98 21.17
CA ASP A 9 -7.83 38.84 19.86
C ASP A 9 -6.94 37.95 18.92
N LEU A 10 -5.63 38.14 18.95
CA LEU A 10 -4.68 37.29 18.20
C LEU A 10 -4.70 35.83 18.67
N LEU A 11 -4.80 35.59 19.98
CA LEU A 11 -4.93 34.24 20.50
C LEU A 11 -6.22 33.55 20.07
N VAL A 12 -7.34 34.28 20.17
CA VAL A 12 -8.65 33.78 19.72
C VAL A 12 -8.64 33.44 18.23
N GLU A 13 -8.03 34.27 17.41
CA GLU A 13 -7.89 33.97 15.97
C GLU A 13 -6.98 32.75 15.69
N LYS A 14 -5.86 32.60 16.41
CA LYS A 14 -5.02 31.41 16.37
C LYS A 14 -5.82 30.12 16.71
N ILE A 15 -6.57 30.17 17.82
CA ILE A 15 -7.41 29.04 18.26
C ILE A 15 -8.45 28.70 17.21
N ARG A 16 -9.14 29.71 16.67
CA ARG A 16 -10.17 29.52 15.64
C ARG A 16 -9.62 28.89 14.38
N ARG A 17 -8.49 29.39 13.87
CA ARG A 17 -7.82 28.84 12.67
C ARG A 17 -7.34 27.40 12.87
N PHE A 18 -6.75 27.12 14.01
CA PHE A 18 -6.34 25.77 14.36
C PHE A 18 -7.54 24.80 14.42
N GLY A 19 -8.67 25.23 15.00
CA GLY A 19 -9.91 24.45 15.02
C GLY A 19 -10.49 24.17 13.62
N GLN A 20 -10.25 25.08 12.66
CA GLN A 20 -10.67 24.92 11.25
C GLN A 20 -9.66 24.14 10.39
N GLY A 21 -8.52 23.72 10.95
CA GLY A 21 -7.47 23.04 10.22
C GLY A 21 -6.66 23.94 9.26
N LEU A 22 -6.78 25.26 9.39
CA LEU A 22 -6.06 26.25 8.59
C LEU A 22 -4.65 26.44 9.14
N GLN A 23 -3.66 26.55 8.24
CA GLN A 23 -2.30 26.89 8.63
C GLN A 23 -2.21 28.36 9.06
N ASP A 24 -1.27 28.66 9.97
CA ASP A 24 -0.97 30.03 10.33
C ASP A 24 -0.40 30.77 9.09
N PRO A 25 -0.78 32.04 8.86
CA PRO A 25 -0.18 32.81 7.77
C PRO A 25 1.32 32.97 8.04
N GLU A 26 2.14 32.68 7.03
CA GLU A 26 3.61 32.81 7.09
C GLU A 26 4.05 34.28 7.37
N ASP A 27 3.17 35.25 7.19
CA ASP A 27 3.48 36.67 7.12
C ASP A 27 2.98 37.52 8.33
N THR A 28 2.48 36.87 9.38
CA THR A 28 2.24 37.65 10.62
C THR A 28 3.57 37.84 11.33
N ALA A 29 4.03 39.09 11.45
CA ALA A 29 5.17 39.44 12.27
C ALA A 29 5.13 38.66 13.59
N HIS A 30 5.98 37.65 13.68
CA HIS A 30 6.00 36.73 14.81
C HIS A 30 6.42 37.51 16.03
N TYR A 31 5.41 38.01 16.78
CA TYR A 31 5.68 38.44 18.13
C TYR A 31 6.07 37.21 18.94
N ASP A 32 7.32 37.18 19.38
CA ASP A 32 7.82 36.07 20.20
C ASP A 32 7.24 36.12 21.60
N TYR A 33 6.16 35.36 21.81
CA TYR A 33 5.50 35.27 23.09
C TYR A 33 6.31 34.53 24.16
N SER A 34 7.39 33.80 23.78
CA SER A 34 8.29 33.13 24.74
C SER A 34 9.08 34.11 25.58
N LEU A 35 9.28 35.35 25.08
CA LEU A 35 9.95 36.42 25.79
C LEU A 35 9.01 37.22 26.73
N ARG A 36 7.72 36.90 26.69
CA ARG A 36 6.72 37.60 27.50
C ARG A 36 6.45 36.80 28.77
N THR A 37 6.63 37.43 29.93
CA THR A 37 6.56 36.77 31.26
C THR A 37 5.19 36.92 31.95
N ASP A 38 4.24 37.60 31.33
CA ASP A 38 2.88 37.79 31.89
C ASP A 38 1.93 36.63 31.50
N GLU A 39 0.73 36.63 32.02
CA GLU A 39 -0.30 35.63 31.82
C GLU A 39 -0.66 35.45 30.32
N ILE A 40 -0.58 36.52 29.54
CA ILE A 40 -0.87 36.46 28.10
C ILE A 40 0.25 35.71 27.36
N GLY A 41 1.51 35.95 27.73
CA GLY A 41 2.65 35.17 27.20
C GLY A 41 2.49 33.68 27.50
N GLN A 42 2.16 33.35 28.75
CA GLN A 42 1.95 31.96 29.18
C GLN A 42 0.81 31.28 28.40
N LEU A 43 -0.29 31.99 28.16
CA LEU A 43 -1.42 31.48 27.39
C LEU A 43 -1.03 31.15 25.92
N HIS A 44 -0.30 32.06 25.27
CA HIS A 44 0.19 31.80 23.90
C HIS A 44 1.13 30.64 23.83
N VAL A 45 2.11 30.55 24.73
CA VAL A 45 3.07 29.42 24.80
C VAL A 45 2.34 28.12 25.05
N SER A 46 1.46 28.07 26.04
CA SER A 46 0.66 26.86 26.34
C SER A 46 -0.20 26.41 25.16
N PHE A 47 -0.76 27.34 24.40
CA PHE A 47 -1.52 27.04 23.19
C PHE A 47 -0.62 26.47 22.08
N ASP A 48 0.57 27.05 21.87
CA ASP A 48 1.53 26.57 20.86
C ASP A 48 2.07 25.17 21.22
N GLU A 49 2.30 24.89 22.51
CA GLU A 49 2.63 23.55 23.01
C GLU A 49 1.49 22.54 22.76
N MET A 50 0.25 22.92 23.09
CA MET A 50 -0.92 22.08 22.84
C MET A 50 -1.07 21.79 21.33
N LYS A 51 -0.92 22.79 20.46
CA LYS A 51 -0.95 22.65 19.00
C LYS A 51 0.12 21.64 18.51
N SER A 52 1.35 21.77 19.03
CA SER A 52 2.45 20.84 18.71
C SER A 52 2.13 19.40 19.16
N ASN A 53 1.61 19.24 20.37
CA ASN A 53 1.22 17.94 20.91
C ASN A 53 0.09 17.31 20.08
N VAL A 54 -0.92 18.08 19.69
CA VAL A 54 -2.02 17.58 18.82
C VAL A 54 -1.49 17.14 17.46
N LYS A 55 -0.57 17.91 16.86
CA LYS A 55 0.07 17.52 15.60
C LYS A 55 0.83 16.20 15.75
N THR A 56 1.68 16.10 16.76
CA THR A 56 2.45 14.86 17.05
C THR A 56 1.53 13.66 17.28
N LEU A 57 0.43 13.84 18.01
CA LEU A 57 -0.56 12.79 18.24
C LEU A 57 -1.29 12.36 16.95
N ARG A 58 -1.60 13.30 16.05
CA ARG A 58 -2.20 13.01 14.75
C ARG A 58 -1.24 12.19 13.89
N ASP A 59 0.03 12.60 13.80
CA ASP A 59 1.05 11.92 13.02
C ASP A 59 1.25 10.48 13.53
N LYS A 60 1.40 10.29 14.84
CA LYS A 60 1.48 8.96 15.47
C LYS A 60 0.23 8.10 15.25
N ASN A 61 -0.95 8.69 15.30
CA ASN A 61 -2.19 7.98 15.01
C ASN A 61 -2.27 7.52 13.55
N TYR A 62 -1.85 8.38 12.63
CA TYR A 62 -1.81 8.05 11.21
C TYR A 62 -0.85 6.89 10.93
N GLU A 63 0.38 6.95 11.46
CA GLU A 63 1.37 5.85 11.36
C GLU A 63 0.82 4.55 11.95
N LYS A 64 0.18 4.61 13.11
CA LYS A 64 -0.45 3.45 13.74
C LYS A 64 -1.56 2.86 12.88
N GLN A 65 -2.39 3.70 12.25
CA GLN A 65 -3.45 3.23 11.36
C GLN A 65 -2.90 2.54 10.11
N LEU A 66 -1.82 3.07 9.52
CA LEU A 66 -1.13 2.44 8.41
C LEU A 66 -0.59 1.06 8.81
N LEU A 67 0.11 0.98 9.94
CA LEU A 67 0.65 -0.29 10.46
C LEU A 67 -0.46 -1.33 10.72
N LEU A 68 -1.59 -0.90 11.28
CA LEU A 68 -2.73 -1.79 11.50
C LEU A 68 -3.34 -2.29 10.19
N ARG A 69 -3.44 -1.44 9.17
CA ARG A 69 -3.91 -1.84 7.84
C ARG A 69 -2.98 -2.89 7.22
N ASP A 70 -1.67 -2.65 7.24
CA ASP A 70 -0.68 -3.59 6.72
C ASP A 70 -0.72 -4.93 7.46
N THR A 71 -0.87 -4.88 8.78
CA THR A 71 -0.99 -6.08 9.61
C THR A 71 -2.25 -6.86 9.27
N ASN A 72 -3.40 -6.19 9.08
CA ASN A 72 -4.66 -6.84 8.71
C ASN A 72 -4.57 -7.49 7.32
N ILE A 73 -3.96 -6.82 6.35
CA ILE A 73 -3.75 -7.40 5.02
C ILE A 73 -2.90 -8.67 5.12
N LYS A 74 -1.80 -8.62 5.87
CA LYS A 74 -0.94 -9.80 6.10
C LYS A 74 -1.68 -10.94 6.81
N MET A 75 -2.50 -10.63 7.80
CA MET A 75 -3.33 -11.63 8.48
C MET A 75 -4.33 -12.29 7.52
N LEU A 76 -5.01 -11.50 6.67
CA LEU A 76 -5.95 -12.01 5.67
C LEU A 76 -5.22 -12.89 4.62
N GLN A 77 -4.04 -12.50 4.18
CA GLN A 77 -3.22 -13.30 3.28
C GLN A 77 -2.78 -14.64 3.91
N GLN A 78 -2.50 -14.66 5.23
CA GLN A 78 -2.11 -15.86 5.95
C GLN A 78 -3.29 -16.84 6.23
N GLN A 79 -4.55 -16.38 6.18
CA GLN A 79 -5.72 -17.27 6.33
C GLN A 79 -5.81 -18.30 5.20
N ILE A 80 -5.27 -17.99 4.03
CA ILE A 80 -5.04 -18.99 2.99
C ILE A 80 -3.68 -19.63 3.32
N ASN A 81 -3.66 -20.86 3.81
CA ASN A 81 -2.41 -21.56 4.07
C ASN A 81 -1.69 -21.86 2.73
N PRO A 82 -0.66 -21.08 2.32
CA PRO A 82 -0.04 -21.26 1.01
C PRO A 82 0.62 -22.62 0.88
N HIS A 83 1.20 -23.11 1.97
CA HIS A 83 1.87 -24.40 2.00
C HIS A 83 0.91 -25.57 1.76
N PHE A 84 -0.29 -25.52 2.35
CA PHE A 84 -1.33 -26.52 2.09
C PHE A 84 -1.75 -26.54 0.61
N LEU A 85 -1.94 -25.34 0.02
CA LEU A 85 -2.31 -25.24 -1.39
C LEU A 85 -1.21 -25.78 -2.31
N TYR A 86 0.05 -25.41 -2.08
CA TYR A 86 1.18 -25.93 -2.87
C TYR A 86 1.26 -27.45 -2.79
N ASN A 87 1.22 -28.02 -1.60
CA ASN A 87 1.28 -29.47 -1.41
C ASN A 87 0.10 -30.19 -2.08
N THR A 88 -1.08 -29.58 -2.06
CA THR A 88 -2.27 -30.13 -2.72
C THR A 88 -2.10 -30.11 -4.25
N LEU A 89 -1.65 -28.98 -4.82
CA LEU A 89 -1.38 -28.84 -6.25
C LEU A 89 -0.27 -29.80 -6.70
N ASP A 90 0.82 -29.94 -5.95
CA ASP A 90 1.89 -30.88 -6.25
C ASP A 90 1.39 -32.32 -6.24
N THR A 91 0.53 -32.69 -5.29
CA THR A 91 -0.10 -34.02 -5.24
C THR A 91 -0.96 -34.27 -6.47
N ILE A 92 -1.79 -33.32 -6.88
CA ILE A 92 -2.63 -33.41 -8.07
C ILE A 92 -1.76 -33.54 -9.33
N ASN A 93 -0.69 -32.73 -9.43
CA ASN A 93 0.25 -32.80 -10.55
C ASN A 93 0.91 -34.19 -10.65
N TRP A 94 1.36 -34.75 -9.54
CA TRP A 94 1.94 -36.10 -9.50
C TRP A 94 0.93 -37.17 -9.94
N MET A 95 -0.31 -37.08 -9.49
CA MET A 95 -1.38 -37.96 -9.93
C MET A 95 -1.65 -37.84 -11.44
N ALA A 96 -1.74 -36.59 -11.95
CA ALA A 96 -1.96 -36.34 -13.37
C ALA A 96 -0.86 -36.95 -14.23
N GLN A 97 0.39 -36.79 -13.83
CA GLN A 97 1.55 -37.43 -14.52
C GLN A 97 1.48 -38.96 -14.48
N LYS A 98 1.14 -39.53 -13.32
CA LYS A 98 1.02 -40.98 -13.16
C LYS A 98 -0.03 -41.58 -14.11
N TYR A 99 -1.09 -40.87 -14.40
CA TYR A 99 -2.17 -41.32 -15.29
C TYR A 99 -2.04 -40.81 -16.74
N GLY A 100 -0.94 -40.14 -17.09
CA GLY A 100 -0.70 -39.61 -18.44
C GLY A 100 -1.65 -38.47 -18.83
N ALA A 101 -2.18 -37.73 -17.84
CA ALA A 101 -3.10 -36.60 -18.05
C ALA A 101 -2.32 -35.29 -18.17
N ASP A 102 -1.65 -35.07 -19.30
CA ASP A 102 -0.72 -33.97 -19.53
C ASP A 102 -1.38 -32.59 -19.42
N ASP A 103 -2.61 -32.46 -19.90
CA ASP A 103 -3.38 -31.19 -19.79
C ASP A 103 -3.66 -30.82 -18.33
N ILE A 104 -4.03 -31.82 -17.50
CA ILE A 104 -4.27 -31.61 -16.08
C ILE A 104 -2.96 -31.21 -15.38
N SER A 105 -1.86 -31.91 -15.68
CA SER A 105 -0.53 -31.61 -15.15
C SER A 105 -0.12 -30.17 -15.49
N THR A 106 -0.27 -29.78 -16.75
CA THR A 106 0.05 -28.42 -17.22
C THR A 106 -0.81 -27.35 -16.53
N MET A 107 -2.12 -27.58 -16.44
CA MET A 107 -3.06 -26.66 -15.79
C MET A 107 -2.73 -26.47 -14.30
N VAL A 108 -2.45 -27.55 -13.58
CA VAL A 108 -2.14 -27.50 -12.14
C VAL A 108 -0.81 -26.81 -11.89
N ARG A 109 0.21 -27.05 -12.71
CA ARG A 109 1.51 -26.37 -12.61
C ARG A 109 1.37 -24.87 -12.86
N SER A 110 0.68 -24.49 -13.93
CA SER A 110 0.43 -23.09 -14.24
C SER A 110 -0.37 -22.40 -13.13
N LEU A 111 -1.39 -23.05 -12.56
CA LEU A 111 -2.12 -22.55 -11.40
C LEU A 111 -1.22 -22.36 -10.18
N GLY A 112 -0.34 -23.29 -9.91
CA GLY A 112 0.65 -23.21 -8.82
C GLY A 112 1.59 -22.01 -8.98
N ASN A 113 2.03 -21.73 -10.20
CA ASN A 113 2.87 -20.56 -10.51
C ASN A 113 2.12 -19.24 -10.33
N LEU A 114 0.88 -19.14 -10.82
CA LEU A 114 0.01 -17.98 -10.62
C LEU A 114 -0.20 -17.69 -9.14
N PHE A 115 -0.52 -18.73 -8.37
CA PHE A 115 -0.73 -18.61 -6.94
C PHE A 115 0.54 -18.16 -6.21
N ARG A 116 1.70 -18.71 -6.62
CA ARG A 116 3.01 -18.34 -6.05
C ARG A 116 3.35 -16.90 -6.33
N ALA A 117 3.10 -16.40 -7.52
CA ALA A 117 3.29 -15.01 -7.89
C ALA A 117 2.40 -14.09 -7.06
N ALA A 118 1.11 -14.45 -6.84
CA ALA A 118 0.16 -13.64 -6.07
C ALA A 118 0.49 -13.58 -4.57
N VAL A 119 0.99 -14.68 -3.99
CA VAL A 119 1.26 -14.75 -2.53
C VAL A 119 2.64 -14.18 -2.17
N ASN A 120 3.64 -14.37 -3.04
CA ASN A 120 5.02 -14.00 -2.74
C ASN A 120 5.43 -12.61 -3.24
N SER A 121 4.52 -11.85 -3.84
CA SER A 121 4.82 -10.49 -4.31
C SER A 121 5.06 -9.56 -3.11
N LYS A 122 6.35 -9.41 -2.74
CA LYS A 122 6.81 -8.49 -1.70
C LYS A 122 7.35 -7.17 -2.28
N GLU A 123 7.60 -7.15 -3.56
CA GLU A 123 8.18 -6.02 -4.27
C GLU A 123 7.09 -5.28 -5.05
N ASP A 124 7.07 -3.97 -4.93
CA ASP A 124 6.12 -3.12 -5.65
C ASP A 124 6.38 -3.12 -7.16
N LEU A 125 7.65 -3.30 -7.55
CA LEU A 125 8.10 -3.35 -8.95
C LEU A 125 8.90 -4.63 -9.21
N ILE A 126 8.52 -5.35 -10.26
CA ILE A 126 9.22 -6.57 -10.71
C ILE A 126 9.66 -6.45 -12.19
N PRO A 127 10.67 -7.21 -12.64
CA PRO A 127 11.03 -7.25 -14.05
C PRO A 127 9.83 -7.65 -14.90
N LEU A 128 9.60 -6.93 -16.00
CA LEU A 128 8.52 -7.21 -16.96
C LEU A 128 8.52 -8.67 -17.43
N LYS A 129 9.69 -9.27 -17.56
CA LYS A 129 9.85 -10.69 -17.91
C LYS A 129 9.09 -11.60 -16.93
N MET A 130 9.14 -11.32 -15.62
CA MET A 130 8.44 -12.13 -14.61
C MET A 130 6.92 -12.02 -14.77
N GLU A 131 6.39 -10.80 -14.99
CA GLU A 131 4.96 -10.58 -15.28
C GLU A 131 4.52 -11.33 -16.55
N LEU A 132 5.32 -11.31 -17.60
CA LEU A 132 5.02 -12.03 -18.85
C LEU A 132 5.04 -13.56 -18.66
N ASP A 133 5.90 -14.09 -17.81
CA ASP A 133 5.93 -15.52 -17.51
C ASP A 133 4.65 -15.93 -16.74
N VAL A 134 4.21 -15.11 -15.81
CA VAL A 134 2.93 -15.32 -15.11
C VAL A 134 1.73 -15.22 -16.08
N LEU A 135 1.75 -14.24 -17.00
CA LEU A 135 0.75 -14.13 -18.06
C LEU A 135 0.71 -15.37 -18.96
N LYS A 136 1.85 -15.93 -19.33
CA LYS A 136 1.92 -17.19 -20.12
C LYS A 136 1.25 -18.35 -19.40
N ASP A 137 1.48 -18.47 -18.07
CA ASP A 137 0.82 -19.50 -17.27
C ASP A 137 -0.70 -19.32 -17.25
N TYR A 138 -1.20 -18.09 -17.13
CA TYR A 138 -2.62 -17.78 -17.23
C TYR A 138 -3.18 -18.18 -18.60
N ILE A 139 -2.50 -17.80 -19.68
CA ILE A 139 -2.90 -18.13 -21.05
C ILE A 139 -2.97 -19.63 -21.28
N ARG A 140 -1.99 -20.40 -20.78
CA ARG A 140 -1.99 -21.88 -20.87
C ARG A 140 -3.25 -22.49 -20.25
N ILE A 141 -3.65 -22.01 -19.06
CA ILE A 141 -4.89 -22.46 -18.43
C ILE A 141 -6.10 -22.14 -19.32
N GLN A 142 -6.17 -20.95 -19.88
CA GLN A 142 -7.29 -20.54 -20.74
C GLN A 142 -7.30 -21.34 -22.06
N GLN A 143 -6.16 -21.62 -22.65
CA GLN A 143 -6.06 -22.43 -23.86
C GLN A 143 -6.53 -23.87 -23.61
N ILE A 144 -6.15 -24.51 -22.50
CA ILE A 144 -6.66 -25.84 -22.14
C ILE A 144 -8.17 -25.80 -21.92
N ARG A 145 -8.69 -24.74 -21.28
CA ARG A 145 -10.13 -24.59 -20.98
C ARG A 145 -10.99 -24.37 -22.21
N PHE A 146 -10.52 -23.55 -23.14
CA PHE A 146 -11.30 -23.13 -24.30
C PHE A 146 -10.94 -23.85 -25.61
N GLY A 147 -9.80 -24.56 -25.62
CA GLY A 147 -9.31 -25.27 -26.80
C GLY A 147 -9.15 -24.37 -28.01
N ASP A 148 -9.54 -24.85 -29.18
CA ASP A 148 -9.43 -24.15 -30.46
C ASP A 148 -10.23 -22.83 -30.56
N ARG A 149 -11.04 -22.51 -29.54
CA ARG A 149 -11.78 -21.24 -29.49
C ARG A 149 -10.94 -20.05 -29.03
N LEU A 150 -9.72 -20.27 -28.54
CA LEU A 150 -8.81 -19.25 -28.09
C LEU A 150 -7.51 -19.31 -28.86
N ASP A 151 -7.31 -18.40 -29.81
CA ASP A 151 -6.02 -18.15 -30.43
C ASP A 151 -5.38 -16.93 -29.75
N PHE A 152 -4.27 -17.13 -29.07
CA PHE A 152 -3.55 -16.07 -28.38
C PHE A 152 -2.11 -16.00 -28.86
N GLN A 153 -1.71 -14.82 -29.34
CA GLN A 153 -0.36 -14.56 -29.82
C GLN A 153 0.28 -13.47 -28.96
N LEU A 154 1.44 -13.74 -28.39
CA LEU A 154 2.22 -12.82 -27.60
C LEU A 154 3.52 -12.45 -28.34
N HIS A 155 3.62 -11.18 -28.75
CA HIS A 155 4.84 -10.65 -29.38
C HIS A 155 5.55 -9.76 -28.38
N VAL A 156 6.75 -10.15 -28.00
CA VAL A 156 7.58 -9.44 -27.02
C VAL A 156 8.93 -9.14 -27.65
N PRO A 157 9.44 -7.91 -27.58
CA PRO A 157 10.79 -7.58 -27.99
C PRO A 157 11.84 -8.39 -27.21
N ASP A 158 13.00 -8.67 -27.84
CA ASP A 158 14.04 -9.49 -27.23
C ASP A 158 14.68 -8.86 -25.98
N ASP A 159 14.78 -7.52 -25.92
CA ASP A 159 15.38 -6.79 -24.81
C ASP A 159 14.35 -6.07 -23.94
N ILE A 160 13.81 -6.80 -22.96
CA ILE A 160 12.90 -6.28 -21.91
C ILE A 160 13.50 -6.39 -20.51
N SER A 161 14.77 -6.78 -20.41
CA SER A 161 15.42 -7.09 -19.12
C SER A 161 15.53 -5.88 -18.19
N HIS A 162 15.53 -4.67 -18.76
CA HIS A 162 15.65 -3.41 -18.02
C HIS A 162 14.30 -2.78 -17.65
N ILE A 163 13.18 -3.36 -18.05
CA ILE A 163 11.84 -2.82 -17.79
C ILE A 163 11.30 -3.41 -16.51
N TYR A 164 10.87 -2.54 -15.58
CA TYR A 164 10.21 -2.88 -14.35
C TYR A 164 8.77 -2.37 -14.35
N VAL A 165 7.86 -3.19 -13.85
CA VAL A 165 6.42 -2.91 -13.83
C VAL A 165 5.84 -3.25 -12.45
N PRO A 166 4.72 -2.64 -12.05
CA PRO A 166 4.01 -3.06 -10.85
C PRO A 166 3.58 -4.51 -10.92
N THR A 167 3.65 -5.21 -9.80
CA THR A 167 3.22 -6.61 -9.69
C THR A 167 1.74 -6.76 -10.02
N LEU A 168 1.37 -7.80 -10.77
CA LEU A 168 -0.02 -8.12 -11.16
C LEU A 168 -0.68 -7.04 -12.04
N CYS A 169 0.09 -6.23 -12.78
CA CYS A 169 -0.47 -5.16 -13.61
C CYS A 169 -0.95 -5.64 -15.00
N ILE A 170 -0.47 -6.80 -15.48
CA ILE A 170 -0.81 -7.32 -16.82
C ILE A 170 -1.89 -8.42 -16.73
N GLN A 171 -2.12 -8.96 -15.56
CA GLN A 171 -3.13 -10.00 -15.36
C GLN A 171 -4.54 -9.40 -15.38
N PRO A 172 -5.51 -10.11 -16.01
CA PRO A 172 -6.91 -9.72 -16.01
C PRO A 172 -7.58 -9.92 -14.65
#